data_f131b636ed0a2edbf9646e4b44b29791
#
_entry.id   f131b636ed0a2edbf9646e4b44b29791
#
_cell.length_a   1.000
_cell.length_b   1.000
_cell.length_c   1.000
_cell.angle_alpha   90.00
_cell.angle_beta   90.00
_cell.angle_gamma   90.00
#
_symmetry.space_group_name_H-M   'P 1'
#
loop_
_entity.id
_entity.type
_entity.pdbx_description
1 polymer ?
#
loop_
_entity_poly.entity_id
_entity_poly.type
_entity_poly.pdbx_seq_one_letter_code
_entity_poly.pdbx_strand_id
1 'polypeptide(L)'
;TTQTLPLSAVDFAPLVPNPGATWCVGLNYAGHAEETGAPLPDFPTVFSKMASALIGAHDDIRFPLATVSDQMDWEAELVVVIGSSIRYADEAQAEAAIAGYTVGNDISVRDWQLRTTQWLLGKTLESSSPVGPWLVTKDEFGPLEGKSITCEVDGKIVQESDTGDLHFKPATLISYISQMTTLNPGDLIFTGTPSGVALSREGQPWLTPGAVV
;
A
#
# COMPACT_ATOMS: atom_id res chain seq x y z
N THR A 1 -28.61 -25.36 1.93
CA THR A 1 -28.94 -24.21 2.78
C THR A 1 -27.70 -23.33 2.83
N THR A 2 -27.77 -22.13 2.22
CA THR A 2 -26.71 -21.14 2.30
C THR A 2 -26.72 -20.56 3.73
N GLN A 3 -25.64 -20.76 4.47
CA GLN A 3 -25.49 -20.14 5.79
C GLN A 3 -24.81 -18.78 5.56
N THR A 4 -25.46 -17.72 5.98
CA THR A 4 -24.89 -16.37 5.99
C THR A 4 -24.36 -16.04 7.38
N LEU A 5 -23.18 -15.42 7.43
CA LEU A 5 -22.61 -14.88 8.65
C LEU A 5 -22.66 -13.35 8.59
N PRO A 6 -22.91 -12.66 9.72
CA PRO A 6 -22.74 -11.20 9.76
C PRO A 6 -21.25 -10.87 9.64
N LEU A 7 -20.94 -9.75 8.98
CA LEU A 7 -19.53 -9.31 8.81
C LEU A 7 -18.79 -9.16 10.15
N SER A 8 -19.52 -8.75 11.20
CA SER A 8 -18.95 -8.64 12.56
C SER A 8 -18.51 -9.97 13.20
N ALA A 9 -18.87 -11.11 12.58
CA ALA A 9 -18.43 -12.43 13.00
C ALA A 9 -17.30 -13.02 12.14
N VAL A 10 -16.79 -12.21 11.20
CA VAL A 10 -15.71 -12.61 10.27
C VAL A 10 -14.41 -11.97 10.76
N ASP A 11 -13.41 -12.80 10.96
CA ASP A 11 -12.03 -12.38 11.20
C ASP A 11 -11.28 -12.39 9.85
N PHE A 12 -10.79 -11.24 9.43
CA PHE A 12 -10.15 -11.09 8.12
C PHE A 12 -8.66 -11.30 8.24
N ALA A 13 -8.16 -12.41 7.72
CA ALA A 13 -6.73 -12.58 7.46
C ALA A 13 -6.25 -11.61 6.35
N PRO A 14 -4.93 -11.42 6.20
CA PRO A 14 -4.41 -10.70 5.03
C PRO A 14 -5.00 -11.28 3.75
N LEU A 15 -5.41 -10.40 2.80
CA LEU A 15 -6.09 -10.82 1.58
C LEU A 15 -5.31 -11.89 0.81
N VAL A 16 -3.98 -11.75 0.76
CA VAL A 16 -3.04 -12.75 0.29
C VAL A 16 -2.07 -13.06 1.43
N PRO A 17 -2.27 -14.19 2.16
CA PRO A 17 -1.49 -14.47 3.37
C PRO A 17 0.01 -14.66 3.15
N ASN A 18 0.38 -15.17 1.97
CA ASN A 18 1.77 -15.46 1.63
C ASN A 18 2.03 -15.03 0.16
N PRO A 19 2.10 -13.73 -0.13
CA PRO A 19 2.47 -13.28 -1.48
C PRO A 19 3.89 -13.73 -1.81
N GLY A 20 4.13 -14.07 -3.09
CA GLY A 20 5.48 -14.37 -3.57
C GLY A 20 6.39 -13.14 -3.48
N ALA A 21 5.82 -11.98 -3.74
CA ALA A 21 6.45 -10.69 -3.58
C ALA A 21 5.43 -9.62 -3.17
N THR A 22 5.87 -8.64 -2.39
CA THR A 22 5.13 -7.41 -2.11
C THR A 22 5.97 -6.24 -2.59
N TRP A 23 5.61 -5.72 -3.74
CA TRP A 23 6.22 -4.54 -4.34
C TRP A 23 5.55 -3.29 -3.79
N CYS A 24 6.33 -2.25 -3.55
CA CYS A 24 5.84 -0.96 -3.11
C CYS A 24 6.45 0.14 -3.99
N VAL A 25 5.72 1.23 -4.16
CA VAL A 25 6.14 2.34 -5.03
C VAL A 25 6.09 3.64 -4.26
N GLY A 26 7.23 4.30 -4.11
CA GLY A 26 7.34 5.60 -3.47
C GLY A 26 7.11 6.76 -4.44
N LEU A 27 6.64 7.90 -3.91
CA LEU A 27 6.48 9.18 -4.62
C LEU A 27 5.60 9.08 -5.88
N ASN A 28 4.50 8.35 -5.80
CA ASN A 28 3.62 8.08 -6.94
C ASN A 28 2.36 8.95 -6.99
N TYR A 29 2.27 9.97 -6.13
CA TYR A 29 1.26 11.03 -6.20
C TYR A 29 1.97 12.39 -6.20
N ALA A 30 1.55 13.29 -7.12
CA ALA A 30 2.18 14.60 -7.26
C ALA A 30 2.14 15.41 -5.95
N GLY A 31 0.98 15.42 -5.28
CA GLY A 31 0.82 16.10 -4.00
C GLY A 31 1.74 15.55 -2.90
N HIS A 32 1.97 14.23 -2.88
CA HIS A 32 2.91 13.62 -1.91
C HIS A 32 4.36 13.97 -2.21
N ALA A 33 4.76 13.99 -3.49
CA ALA A 33 6.09 14.44 -3.87
C ALA A 33 6.32 15.91 -3.48
N GLU A 34 5.33 16.77 -3.73
CA GLU A 34 5.39 18.20 -3.37
C GLU A 34 5.53 18.41 -1.85
N GLU A 35 4.69 17.75 -1.03
CA GLU A 35 4.74 17.92 0.44
C GLU A 35 6.06 17.44 1.07
N THR A 36 6.71 16.44 0.46
CA THR A 36 8.01 15.92 0.92
C THR A 36 9.20 16.72 0.34
N GLY A 37 8.93 17.68 -0.56
CA GLY A 37 9.96 18.46 -1.26
C GLY A 37 10.77 17.65 -2.29
N ALA A 38 10.27 16.47 -2.67
CA ALA A 38 10.91 15.63 -3.67
C ALA A 38 10.38 15.93 -5.07
N PRO A 39 11.21 15.88 -6.13
CA PRO A 39 10.72 15.92 -7.50
C PRO A 39 9.93 14.65 -7.82
N LEU A 40 8.94 14.75 -8.70
CA LEU A 40 8.32 13.57 -9.29
C LEU A 40 9.40 12.75 -10.02
N PRO A 41 9.50 11.45 -9.78
CA PRO A 41 10.52 10.63 -10.39
C PRO A 41 10.22 10.35 -11.87
N ASP A 42 11.26 10.27 -12.71
CA ASP A 42 11.15 9.84 -14.11
C ASP A 42 10.85 8.33 -14.26
N PHE A 43 11.17 7.54 -13.23
CA PHE A 43 10.95 6.11 -13.15
C PHE A 43 10.38 5.72 -11.79
N PRO A 44 9.56 4.65 -11.70
CA PRO A 44 9.02 4.18 -10.44
C PRO A 44 10.11 3.90 -9.41
N THR A 45 10.00 4.53 -8.22
CA THR A 45 10.85 4.22 -7.07
C THR A 45 10.31 2.96 -6.40
N VAL A 46 10.88 1.81 -6.73
CA VAL A 46 10.40 0.50 -6.27
C VAL A 46 11.17 0.03 -5.05
N PHE A 47 10.45 -0.41 -4.04
CA PHE A 47 10.97 -1.10 -2.87
C PHE A 47 10.05 -2.27 -2.50
N SER A 48 10.24 -2.93 -1.38
CA SER A 48 9.38 -4.04 -0.99
C SER A 48 9.08 -4.06 0.51
N LYS A 49 8.04 -4.80 0.89
CA LYS A 49 7.72 -5.21 2.26
C LYS A 49 7.87 -6.72 2.40
N MET A 50 8.25 -7.18 3.57
CA MET A 50 8.23 -8.62 3.86
C MET A 50 6.79 -9.08 4.15
N ALA A 51 6.45 -10.29 3.76
CA ALA A 51 5.13 -10.87 4.03
C ALA A 51 4.78 -10.87 5.53
N SER A 52 5.78 -10.94 6.41
CA SER A 52 5.60 -10.85 7.87
C SER A 52 5.06 -9.50 8.35
N ALA A 53 5.14 -8.45 7.53
CA ALA A 53 4.55 -7.16 7.85
C ALA A 53 3.02 -7.13 7.61
N LEU A 54 2.51 -7.99 6.71
CA LEU A 54 1.11 -7.97 6.30
C LEU A 54 0.19 -8.58 7.36
N ILE A 55 -0.93 -7.92 7.60
CA ILE A 55 -1.99 -8.34 8.53
C ILE A 55 -3.36 -8.17 7.88
N GLY A 56 -4.39 -8.74 8.50
CA GLY A 56 -5.78 -8.57 8.07
C GLY A 56 -6.26 -7.12 8.26
N ALA A 57 -7.33 -6.77 7.55
CA ALA A 57 -7.80 -5.38 7.49
C ALA A 57 -8.24 -4.79 8.84
N HIS A 58 -8.55 -5.64 9.81
CA HIS A 58 -9.03 -5.23 11.14
C HIS A 58 -8.12 -5.72 12.28
N ASP A 59 -6.94 -6.25 11.94
CA ASP A 59 -5.96 -6.68 12.94
C ASP A 59 -5.29 -5.48 13.62
N ASP A 60 -4.85 -5.70 14.85
CA ASP A 60 -4.08 -4.69 15.59
C ASP A 60 -2.70 -4.48 14.96
N ILE A 61 -2.39 -3.23 14.65
CA ILE A 61 -1.07 -2.82 14.18
C ILE A 61 -0.08 -2.88 15.34
N ARG A 62 0.97 -3.68 15.20
CA ARG A 62 2.03 -3.75 16.21
C ARG A 62 2.94 -2.54 16.16
N PHE A 63 3.23 -2.01 17.35
CA PHE A 63 4.23 -0.96 17.52
C PHE A 63 5.62 -1.56 17.78
N PRO A 64 6.69 -0.89 17.34
CA PRO A 64 8.03 -1.25 17.77
C PRO A 64 8.18 -0.95 19.27
N LEU A 65 9.22 -1.52 19.90
CA LEU A 65 9.57 -1.10 21.27
C LEU A 65 9.84 0.42 21.30
N ALA A 66 9.36 1.11 22.32
CA ALA A 66 9.58 2.56 22.46
C ALA A 66 11.07 2.98 22.49
N THR A 67 11.96 2.03 22.85
CA THR A 67 13.42 2.20 22.78
C THR A 67 13.98 2.06 21.36
N VAL A 68 13.17 1.60 20.40
CA VAL A 68 13.56 1.39 19.01
C VAL A 68 13.08 2.53 18.13
N SER A 69 11.80 2.90 18.22
CA SER A 69 11.21 4.03 17.49
C SER A 69 9.88 4.45 18.09
N ASP A 70 9.53 5.72 17.92
CA ASP A 70 8.23 6.33 18.18
C ASP A 70 7.66 7.03 16.93
N GLN A 71 8.26 6.82 15.74
CA GLN A 71 7.92 7.53 14.51
C GLN A 71 7.13 6.64 13.53
N MET A 72 6.00 6.10 13.99
CA MET A 72 5.10 5.33 13.12
C MET A 72 4.14 6.25 12.36
N ASP A 73 4.04 6.02 11.07
CA ASP A 73 3.25 6.81 10.14
C ASP A 73 2.32 5.92 9.31
N TRP A 74 1.23 6.50 8.81
CA TRP A 74 0.24 5.88 7.94
C TRP A 74 0.49 6.22 6.48
N GLU A 75 0.13 5.31 5.59
CA GLU A 75 0.13 5.49 4.14
C GLU A 75 -1.01 4.68 3.51
N ALA A 76 -2.17 5.29 3.31
CA ALA A 76 -3.26 4.64 2.58
C ALA A 76 -2.89 4.45 1.12
N GLU A 77 -3.02 3.23 0.61
CA GLU A 77 -2.64 2.89 -0.75
C GLU A 77 -3.67 2.01 -1.46
N LEU A 78 -3.84 2.26 -2.76
CA LEU A 78 -4.42 1.27 -3.64
C LEU A 78 -3.42 0.12 -3.79
N VAL A 79 -3.90 -1.12 -3.65
CA VAL A 79 -3.06 -2.32 -3.81
C VAL A 79 -3.57 -3.13 -4.99
N VAL A 80 -2.68 -3.42 -5.93
CA VAL A 80 -2.95 -4.31 -7.07
C VAL A 80 -2.62 -5.74 -6.69
N VAL A 81 -3.49 -6.67 -7.07
CA VAL A 81 -3.24 -8.10 -6.95
C VAL A 81 -2.99 -8.68 -8.36
N ILE A 82 -1.86 -9.32 -8.55
CA ILE A 82 -1.51 -9.99 -9.81
C ILE A 82 -2.33 -11.28 -9.95
N GLY A 83 -2.93 -11.47 -11.12
CA GLY A 83 -3.80 -12.62 -11.43
C GLY A 83 -3.17 -13.67 -12.32
N SER A 84 -2.18 -13.31 -13.13
CA SER A 84 -1.48 -14.25 -14.01
C SER A 84 0.02 -13.94 -14.07
N SER A 85 0.83 -15.01 -14.27
CA SER A 85 2.28 -14.84 -14.39
C SER A 85 2.62 -14.00 -15.62
N ILE A 86 3.49 -13.00 -15.42
CA ILE A 86 3.85 -12.06 -16.47
C ILE A 86 5.32 -11.66 -16.41
N ARG A 87 5.94 -11.54 -17.59
CA ARG A 87 7.35 -11.17 -17.76
C ARG A 87 7.53 -10.42 -19.08
N TYR A 88 8.35 -9.37 -19.09
CA TYR A 88 8.62 -8.56 -20.29
C TYR A 88 7.36 -8.00 -20.96
N ALA A 89 6.39 -7.60 -20.16
CA ALA A 89 5.08 -7.16 -20.62
C ALA A 89 5.09 -5.70 -21.10
N ASP A 90 4.30 -5.44 -22.13
CA ASP A 90 3.80 -4.09 -22.41
C ASP A 90 2.64 -3.74 -21.45
N GLU A 91 2.17 -2.48 -21.49
CA GLU A 91 1.11 -2.02 -20.58
C GLU A 91 -0.23 -2.72 -20.83
N ALA A 92 -0.55 -3.12 -22.07
CA ALA A 92 -1.80 -3.83 -22.37
C ALA A 92 -1.78 -5.25 -21.78
N GLN A 93 -0.64 -5.93 -21.88
CA GLN A 93 -0.42 -7.23 -21.25
C GLN A 93 -0.40 -7.12 -19.72
N ALA A 94 0.23 -6.07 -19.21
CA ALA A 94 0.28 -5.75 -17.77
C ALA A 94 -1.12 -5.54 -17.20
N GLU A 95 -1.94 -4.73 -17.87
CA GLU A 95 -3.34 -4.49 -17.51
C GLU A 95 -4.15 -5.80 -17.52
N ALA A 96 -3.93 -6.69 -18.49
CA ALA A 96 -4.60 -7.97 -18.55
C ALA A 96 -4.21 -8.95 -17.42
N ALA A 97 -3.04 -8.77 -16.82
CA ALA A 97 -2.55 -9.61 -15.73
C ALA A 97 -3.10 -9.22 -14.34
N ILE A 98 -3.83 -8.13 -14.21
CA ILE A 98 -4.44 -7.68 -12.95
C ILE A 98 -5.64 -8.57 -12.62
N ALA A 99 -5.65 -9.20 -11.43
CA ALA A 99 -6.82 -9.88 -10.89
C ALA A 99 -7.86 -8.88 -10.37
N GLY A 100 -7.39 -7.84 -9.69
CA GLY A 100 -8.22 -6.83 -9.08
C GLY A 100 -7.43 -5.95 -8.13
N TYR A 101 -8.19 -5.23 -7.31
CA TYR A 101 -7.68 -4.19 -6.42
C TYR A 101 -8.19 -4.40 -4.99
N THR A 102 -7.42 -3.91 -4.05
CA THR A 102 -7.80 -3.79 -2.65
C THR A 102 -7.17 -2.51 -2.08
N VAL A 103 -7.35 -2.26 -0.81
CA VAL A 103 -6.64 -1.20 -0.10
C VAL A 103 -5.63 -1.80 0.87
N GLY A 104 -4.58 -1.03 1.18
CA GLY A 104 -3.61 -1.37 2.20
C GLY A 104 -3.13 -0.11 2.91
N ASN A 105 -2.49 -0.32 4.04
CA ASN A 105 -1.80 0.74 4.75
C ASN A 105 -0.31 0.40 4.82
N ASP A 106 0.52 1.12 4.06
CA ASP A 106 1.97 0.96 4.06
C ASP A 106 2.58 1.62 5.29
N ILE A 107 2.24 1.07 6.48
CA ILE A 107 2.78 1.56 7.74
C ILE A 107 4.28 1.67 7.67
N SER A 108 4.77 2.83 8.08
CA SER A 108 6.17 3.26 7.94
C SER A 108 6.75 3.65 9.29
N VAL A 109 7.95 3.18 9.59
CA VAL A 109 8.75 3.63 10.75
C VAL A 109 9.78 4.61 10.21
N ARG A 110 9.50 5.91 10.31
CA ARG A 110 10.19 6.95 9.53
C ARG A 110 11.67 7.10 9.85
N ASP A 111 12.06 7.05 11.10
CA ASP A 111 13.48 7.12 11.50
C ASP A 111 14.29 5.91 11.03
N TRP A 112 13.63 4.75 10.82
CA TRP A 112 14.25 3.58 10.20
C TRP A 112 14.25 3.64 8.69
N GLN A 113 13.19 4.16 8.07
CA GLN A 113 13.10 4.36 6.62
C GLN A 113 14.19 5.33 6.13
N LEU A 114 14.37 6.45 6.83
CA LEU A 114 15.25 7.54 6.41
C LEU A 114 16.69 7.40 6.92
N ARG A 115 16.98 6.36 7.72
CA ARG A 115 18.30 6.11 8.29
C ARG A 115 19.37 5.83 7.23
N THR A 116 18.95 5.22 6.12
CA THR A 116 19.80 4.93 4.96
C THR A 116 19.01 5.24 3.68
N THR A 117 19.65 5.11 2.52
CA THR A 117 18.96 5.22 1.22
C THR A 117 18.05 4.03 0.91
N GLN A 118 18.14 2.93 1.67
CA GLN A 118 17.30 1.73 1.49
C GLN A 118 16.18 1.71 2.52
N TRP A 119 14.94 1.82 2.06
CA TRP A 119 13.76 2.02 2.91
C TRP A 119 13.24 0.76 3.61
N LEU A 120 13.66 -0.42 3.17
CA LEU A 120 13.11 -1.72 3.55
C LEU A 120 12.84 -1.87 5.05
N LEU A 121 13.83 -1.53 5.91
CA LEU A 121 13.70 -1.74 7.36
C LEU A 121 12.64 -0.83 8.00
N GLY A 122 12.40 0.35 7.45
CA GLY A 122 11.32 1.24 7.89
C GLY A 122 9.95 0.85 7.36
N LYS A 123 9.90 -0.04 6.38
CA LYS A 123 8.68 -0.47 5.68
C LYS A 123 8.26 -1.92 6.00
N THR A 124 8.98 -2.62 6.87
CA THR A 124 8.76 -4.06 7.10
C THR A 124 8.67 -4.43 8.58
N LEU A 125 8.19 -3.50 9.42
CA LEU A 125 7.85 -3.84 10.80
C LEU A 125 6.86 -5.01 10.82
N GLU A 126 7.16 -6.04 11.59
CA GLU A 126 6.33 -7.24 11.68
C GLU A 126 4.92 -6.92 12.16
N SER A 127 3.90 -7.47 11.51
CA SER A 127 2.47 -7.32 11.83
C SER A 127 2.05 -5.84 11.92
N SER A 128 2.35 -5.05 10.90
CA SER A 128 2.06 -3.62 10.92
C SER A 128 1.21 -3.12 9.75
N SER A 129 1.11 -3.85 8.64
CA SER A 129 0.51 -3.33 7.42
C SER A 129 -0.76 -4.07 7.04
N PRO A 130 -1.95 -3.52 7.36
CA PRO A 130 -3.23 -4.09 6.97
C PRO A 130 -3.40 -4.14 5.45
N VAL A 131 -3.95 -5.26 4.93
CA VAL A 131 -4.29 -5.43 3.51
C VAL A 131 -5.62 -6.15 3.36
N GLY A 132 -6.56 -5.54 2.70
CA GLY A 132 -7.91 -6.08 2.52
C GLY A 132 -8.99 -5.02 2.73
N PRO A 133 -10.22 -5.44 3.12
CA PRO A 133 -10.61 -6.80 3.50
C PRO A 133 -10.91 -7.75 2.33
N TRP A 134 -11.24 -7.23 1.13
CA TRP A 134 -11.60 -8.01 -0.04
C TRP A 134 -10.90 -7.58 -1.31
N LEU A 135 -10.83 -8.49 -2.25
CA LEU A 135 -10.45 -8.22 -3.62
C LEU A 135 -11.67 -7.76 -4.40
N VAL A 136 -11.61 -6.57 -4.99
CA VAL A 136 -12.54 -6.11 -6.01
C VAL A 136 -11.95 -6.47 -7.36
N THR A 137 -12.63 -7.33 -8.11
CA THR A 137 -12.15 -7.75 -9.44
C THR A 137 -12.04 -6.55 -10.39
N LYS A 138 -11.15 -6.63 -11.36
CA LYS A 138 -10.88 -5.51 -12.27
C LYS A 138 -12.12 -5.03 -13.02
N ASP A 139 -12.98 -5.93 -13.45
CA ASP A 139 -14.23 -5.62 -14.14
C ASP A 139 -15.26 -4.93 -13.25
N GLU A 140 -15.32 -5.29 -11.97
CA GLU A 140 -16.16 -4.63 -10.97
C GLU A 140 -15.59 -3.28 -10.52
N PHE A 141 -14.27 -3.19 -10.38
CA PHE A 141 -13.58 -1.95 -10.00
C PHE A 141 -13.75 -0.87 -11.07
N GLY A 142 -13.61 -1.23 -12.35
CA GLY A 142 -13.69 -0.29 -13.48
C GLY A 142 -12.50 0.68 -13.56
N PRO A 143 -12.71 1.91 -14.10
CA PRO A 143 -11.62 2.88 -14.25
C PRO A 143 -11.07 3.36 -12.90
N LEU A 144 -9.81 3.77 -12.90
CA LEU A 144 -9.13 4.32 -11.71
C LEU A 144 -9.68 5.69 -11.31
N GLU A 145 -10.03 6.50 -12.31
CA GLU A 145 -10.51 7.86 -12.13
C GLU A 145 -11.86 7.87 -11.40
N GLY A 146 -12.03 8.86 -10.52
CA GLY A 146 -13.28 9.06 -9.76
C GLY A 146 -13.42 8.11 -8.57
N LYS A 147 -12.36 7.43 -8.13
CA LYS A 147 -12.38 6.60 -6.93
C LYS A 147 -11.58 7.27 -5.82
N SER A 148 -12.33 7.66 -4.78
CA SER A 148 -11.72 8.24 -3.58
C SER A 148 -10.86 7.21 -2.85
N ILE A 149 -9.69 7.66 -2.40
CA ILE A 149 -8.85 6.98 -1.42
C ILE A 149 -8.67 7.91 -0.23
N THR A 150 -8.95 7.42 0.96
CA THR A 150 -8.86 8.21 2.20
C THR A 150 -8.13 7.42 3.28
N CYS A 151 -7.46 8.16 4.17
CA CYS A 151 -7.01 7.66 5.45
C CYS A 151 -7.66 8.48 6.55
N GLU A 152 -8.15 7.80 7.57
CA GLU A 152 -8.73 8.42 8.75
C GLU A 152 -7.96 7.96 9.98
N VAL A 153 -7.59 8.88 10.84
CA VAL A 153 -6.96 8.59 12.14
C VAL A 153 -7.80 9.22 13.24
N ASP A 154 -8.30 8.40 14.18
CA ASP A 154 -9.15 8.80 15.30
C ASP A 154 -10.35 9.66 14.85
N GLY A 155 -11.03 9.24 13.78
CA GLY A 155 -12.21 9.91 13.23
C GLY A 155 -11.91 11.19 12.45
N LYS A 156 -10.65 11.44 12.08
CA LYS A 156 -10.26 12.61 11.28
C LYS A 156 -9.63 12.15 9.97
N ILE A 157 -10.14 12.63 8.84
CA ILE A 157 -9.51 12.40 7.54
C ILE A 157 -8.14 13.09 7.53
N VAL A 158 -7.11 12.30 7.34
CA VAL A 158 -5.71 12.75 7.27
C VAL A 158 -5.12 12.62 5.87
N GLN A 159 -5.64 11.75 5.02
CA GLN A 159 -5.32 11.69 3.59
C GLN A 159 -6.62 11.61 2.78
N GLU A 160 -6.65 12.28 1.64
CA GLU A 160 -7.76 12.23 0.69
C GLU A 160 -7.23 12.53 -0.72
N SER A 161 -7.55 11.65 -1.67
CA SER A 161 -7.18 11.81 -3.09
C SER A 161 -8.08 10.95 -3.98
N ASP A 162 -7.83 10.99 -5.29
CA ASP A 162 -8.42 10.11 -6.30
C ASP A 162 -7.37 9.10 -6.79
N THR A 163 -7.75 7.83 -6.95
CA THR A 163 -6.82 6.82 -7.48
C THR A 163 -6.40 7.11 -8.93
N GLY A 164 -7.14 7.98 -9.62
CA GLY A 164 -6.76 8.52 -10.90
C GLY A 164 -5.56 9.48 -10.86
N ASP A 165 -5.16 10.00 -9.69
CA ASP A 165 -4.03 10.94 -9.54
C ASP A 165 -2.67 10.22 -9.43
N LEU A 166 -2.63 8.89 -9.44
CA LEU A 166 -1.39 8.12 -9.52
C LEU A 166 -0.53 8.59 -10.71
N HIS A 167 0.73 8.94 -10.47
CA HIS A 167 1.68 9.35 -11.50
C HIS A 167 2.01 8.19 -12.45
N PHE A 168 2.42 7.05 -11.91
CA PHE A 168 2.54 5.80 -12.64
C PHE A 168 1.32 4.94 -12.37
N LYS A 169 0.56 4.64 -13.43
CA LYS A 169 -0.64 3.80 -13.33
C LYS A 169 -0.26 2.34 -13.09
N PRO A 170 -1.16 1.49 -12.55
CA PRO A 170 -0.90 0.07 -12.29
C PRO A 170 -0.28 -0.69 -13.46
N ALA A 171 -0.80 -0.51 -14.68
CA ALA A 171 -0.25 -1.17 -15.87
C ALA A 171 1.21 -0.76 -16.15
N THR A 172 1.53 0.51 -15.99
CA THR A 172 2.91 1.03 -16.13
C THR A 172 3.84 0.41 -15.09
N LEU A 173 3.39 0.33 -13.82
CA LEU A 173 4.16 -0.29 -12.73
C LEU A 173 4.45 -1.78 -13.00
N ILE A 174 3.42 -2.54 -13.39
CA ILE A 174 3.55 -3.97 -13.73
C ILE A 174 4.48 -4.15 -14.93
N SER A 175 4.27 -3.38 -16.00
CA SER A 175 5.15 -3.39 -17.18
C SER A 175 6.60 -3.15 -16.76
N TYR A 176 6.86 -2.09 -15.99
CA TYR A 176 8.20 -1.70 -15.54
C TYR A 176 8.88 -2.81 -14.71
N ILE A 177 8.20 -3.33 -13.68
CA ILE A 177 8.74 -4.37 -12.80
C ILE A 177 8.97 -5.66 -13.60
N SER A 178 8.07 -5.99 -14.53
CA SER A 178 8.16 -7.19 -15.36
C SER A 178 9.40 -7.25 -16.27
N GLN A 179 10.03 -6.11 -16.54
CA GLN A 179 11.29 -6.08 -17.31
C GLN A 179 12.44 -6.75 -16.54
N MET A 180 12.40 -6.70 -15.21
CA MET A 180 13.50 -7.20 -14.37
C MET A 180 13.19 -8.57 -13.73
N THR A 181 11.92 -8.86 -13.43
CA THR A 181 11.53 -10.11 -12.78
C THR A 181 10.16 -10.59 -13.26
N THR A 182 9.84 -11.87 -13.04
CA THR A 182 8.50 -12.39 -13.25
C THR A 182 7.61 -12.00 -12.08
N LEU A 183 6.45 -11.43 -12.38
CA LEU A 183 5.37 -11.27 -11.42
C LEU A 183 4.46 -12.50 -11.50
N ASN A 184 4.00 -13.00 -10.37
CA ASN A 184 3.21 -14.21 -10.26
C ASN A 184 1.83 -13.94 -9.63
N PRO A 185 0.84 -14.83 -9.87
CA PRO A 185 -0.45 -14.72 -9.20
C PRO A 185 -0.31 -14.62 -7.68
N GLY A 186 -0.98 -13.64 -7.10
CA GLY A 186 -0.91 -13.35 -5.67
C GLY A 186 0.22 -12.40 -5.27
N ASP A 187 1.12 -11.99 -6.18
CA ASP A 187 2.02 -10.89 -5.90
C ASP A 187 1.21 -9.60 -5.70
N LEU A 188 1.64 -8.76 -4.77
CA LEU A 188 1.00 -7.50 -4.42
C LEU A 188 1.85 -6.32 -4.90
N ILE A 189 1.17 -5.25 -5.35
CA ILE A 189 1.81 -3.97 -5.64
C ILE A 189 1.07 -2.87 -4.88
N PHE A 190 1.69 -2.32 -3.86
CA PHE A 190 1.31 -1.09 -3.21
C PHE A 190 1.70 0.06 -4.12
N THR A 191 0.72 0.84 -4.56
CA THR A 191 0.91 1.78 -5.68
C THR A 191 1.41 3.15 -5.26
N GLY A 192 1.64 3.38 -3.98
CA GLY A 192 2.02 4.68 -3.42
C GLY A 192 0.86 5.37 -2.73
N THR A 193 1.21 6.27 -1.84
CA THR A 193 0.28 7.02 -0.98
C THR A 193 0.10 8.46 -1.44
N PRO A 194 -1.11 9.05 -1.27
CA PRO A 194 -1.32 10.48 -1.47
C PRO A 194 -0.71 11.32 -0.34
N SER A 195 -0.79 12.65 -0.48
CA SER A 195 -0.38 13.62 0.55
C SER A 195 -1.13 13.43 1.87
N GLY A 196 -0.56 13.94 2.96
CA GLY A 196 -1.17 13.96 4.28
C GLY A 196 -0.61 12.93 5.26
N VAL A 197 0.58 12.38 4.98
CA VAL A 197 1.33 11.53 5.92
C VAL A 197 1.80 12.34 7.15
N ALA A 198 2.00 11.69 8.29
CA ALA A 198 2.43 12.37 9.52
C ALA A 198 3.80 13.04 9.36
N LEU A 199 4.71 12.44 8.59
CA LEU A 199 6.05 12.97 8.31
C LEU A 199 6.02 14.42 7.82
N SER A 200 5.06 14.76 6.96
CA SER A 200 4.96 16.08 6.31
C SER A 200 4.08 17.08 7.07
N ARG A 201 3.47 16.66 8.18
CA ARG A 201 2.60 17.51 8.98
C ARG A 201 3.37 18.28 10.05
N GLU A 202 2.89 19.47 10.39
CA GLU A 202 3.41 20.25 11.51
C GLU A 202 3.32 19.44 12.81
N GLY A 203 4.42 19.39 13.56
CA GLY A 203 4.53 18.62 14.79
C GLY A 203 4.64 17.11 14.61
N GLN A 204 4.60 16.62 13.37
CA GLN A 204 4.75 15.20 13.03
C GLN A 204 3.94 14.28 13.96
N PRO A 205 2.60 14.28 13.84
CA PRO A 205 1.70 13.57 14.77
C PRO A 205 1.73 12.06 14.50
N TRP A 206 2.82 11.40 14.91
CA TRP A 206 2.99 9.96 14.75
C TRP A 206 1.84 9.16 15.38
N LEU A 207 1.57 7.98 14.84
CA LEU A 207 0.63 7.04 15.47
C LEU A 207 1.10 6.72 16.88
N THR A 208 0.14 6.64 17.79
CA THR A 208 0.37 6.26 19.19
C THR A 208 -0.44 5.02 19.55
N PRO A 209 -0.02 4.22 20.54
CA PRO A 209 -0.79 3.07 20.99
C PRO A 209 -2.23 3.45 21.34
N GLY A 210 -3.20 2.72 20.76
CA GLY A 210 -4.63 2.98 20.92
C GLY A 210 -5.25 3.88 19.85
N ALA A 211 -4.46 4.47 18.94
CA ALA A 211 -5.01 5.16 17.77
C ALA A 211 -5.74 4.18 16.85
N VAL A 212 -6.80 4.65 16.21
CA VAL A 212 -7.58 3.90 15.21
C VAL A 212 -7.30 4.49 13.84
N VAL A 213 -6.86 3.64 12.91
CA VAL A 213 -6.56 4.04 11.53
C VAL A 213 -7.49 3.31 10.59
#